data_63b9e26ad13fea4bbd97939b0ae35f4b
#
_entry.id   63b9e26ad13fea4bbd97939b0ae35f4b
#
_cell.length_a   1.000
_cell.length_b   1.000
_cell.length_c   1.000
_cell.angle_alpha   90.00
_cell.angle_beta   90.00
_cell.angle_gamma   90.00
#
_symmetry.space_group_name_H-M   'P 1'
#
loop_
_entity.id
_entity.type
_entity.pdbx_description
1 polymer ?
#
loop_
_entity_poly.entity_id
_entity_poly.type
_entity_poly.pdbx_seq_one_letter_code
_entity_poly.pdbx_strand_id
1 'polypeptide(L)'
;GRFTYVNAGQQQPLLMRNEDRYEWLEAPVYAPLGMNENVSYRSQELRFKQGDRIFLHTAGLANLQDRDGEAYGGQQLRADLNTSRSKNLDGGELLRFVADKALVHCGSSAENGGFAMLTLLFCKGDKELAHCDVPARPEYASEVTEFLKKQFEDNGIDKRHYAREAVVVDEVFALCCRKAEPDSHVMVECGVAPDAQMVNIRVTAVLGGVDPMESTDADPTENAVSFIRDNADYITFKPGEERDTITIVCFLS
;
A
#
# COMPACT_ATOMS: atom_id res chain seq x y z
N GLY A 1 -12.34 -7.37 1.11
CA GLY A 1 -12.37 -5.92 0.95
C GLY A 1 -13.13 -5.45 -0.28
N ARG A 2 -13.46 -4.17 -0.33
CA ARG A 2 -14.07 -3.53 -1.48
C ARG A 2 -13.02 -2.73 -2.25
N PHE A 3 -12.88 -3.00 -3.53
CA PHE A 3 -11.97 -2.30 -4.44
C PHE A 3 -12.79 -1.64 -5.54
N THR A 4 -12.73 -0.32 -5.62
CA THR A 4 -13.43 0.45 -6.65
C THR A 4 -12.41 1.02 -7.63
N TYR A 5 -12.64 0.85 -8.92
CA TYR A 5 -11.71 1.28 -9.96
C TYR A 5 -12.40 1.73 -11.23
N VAL A 6 -11.66 2.45 -12.06
CA VAL A 6 -12.01 2.79 -13.44
C VAL A 6 -10.80 2.46 -14.31
N ASN A 7 -11.02 1.77 -15.45
CA ASN A 7 -9.97 1.58 -16.43
C ASN A 7 -10.08 2.67 -17.53
N ALA A 8 -9.19 3.64 -17.48
CA ALA A 8 -9.11 4.76 -18.42
C ALA A 8 -7.98 4.53 -19.44
N GLY A 9 -8.12 3.53 -20.31
CA GLY A 9 -7.17 3.23 -21.40
C GLY A 9 -5.98 2.37 -21.02
N GLN A 10 -5.95 1.80 -19.81
CA GLN A 10 -4.93 0.87 -19.39
C GLN A 10 -5.21 -0.55 -19.95
N GLN A 11 -4.16 -1.36 -20.09
CA GLN A 11 -4.30 -2.77 -20.46
C GLN A 11 -5.22 -3.48 -19.48
N GLN A 12 -5.93 -4.48 -19.96
CA GLN A 12 -6.85 -5.26 -19.15
C GLN A 12 -6.08 -5.97 -18.03
N PRO A 13 -6.46 -5.79 -16.75
CA PRO A 13 -5.82 -6.46 -15.64
C PRO A 13 -6.04 -7.96 -15.64
N LEU A 14 -5.13 -8.70 -15.00
CA LEU A 14 -5.35 -10.10 -14.64
C LEU A 14 -5.69 -10.20 -13.16
N LEU A 15 -6.67 -11.02 -12.84
CA LEU A 15 -7.15 -11.27 -11.48
C LEU A 15 -7.00 -12.76 -11.16
N MET A 16 -6.34 -13.05 -10.05
CA MET A 16 -6.31 -14.39 -9.45
C MET A 16 -7.21 -14.39 -8.21
N ARG A 17 -8.14 -15.31 -8.17
CA ARG A 17 -9.04 -15.48 -7.03
C ARG A 17 -8.68 -16.73 -6.26
N ASN A 18 -8.66 -16.59 -4.94
CA ASN A 18 -8.51 -17.72 -4.02
C ASN A 18 -7.37 -18.67 -4.43
N GLU A 19 -6.21 -18.09 -4.82
CA GLU A 19 -5.02 -18.80 -5.27
C GLU A 19 -5.25 -19.76 -6.46
N ASP A 20 -6.37 -19.60 -7.20
CA ASP A 20 -6.68 -20.39 -8.36
C ASP A 20 -5.89 -19.87 -9.59
N ARG A 21 -6.51 -19.39 -10.64
CA ARG A 21 -5.85 -18.98 -11.88
C ARG A 21 -5.90 -17.48 -12.07
N TYR A 22 -4.89 -16.96 -12.77
CA TYR A 22 -4.96 -15.62 -13.34
C TYR A 22 -5.86 -15.66 -14.59
N GLU A 23 -6.91 -14.87 -14.53
CA GLU A 23 -7.84 -14.66 -15.63
C GLU A 23 -7.96 -13.17 -15.93
N TRP A 24 -8.35 -12.85 -17.17
CA TRP A 24 -8.58 -11.46 -17.52
C TRP A 24 -9.75 -10.91 -16.72
N LEU A 25 -9.55 -9.76 -16.11
CA LEU A 25 -10.61 -9.06 -15.41
C LEU A 25 -11.54 -8.41 -16.43
N GLU A 26 -12.71 -8.99 -16.64
CA GLU A 26 -13.72 -8.41 -17.53
C GLU A 26 -14.25 -7.10 -16.93
N ALA A 27 -13.94 -6.00 -17.57
CA ALA A 27 -14.39 -4.67 -17.18
C ALA A 27 -14.41 -3.74 -18.39
N PRO A 28 -15.30 -2.74 -18.41
CA PRO A 28 -15.26 -1.71 -19.43
C PRO A 28 -13.91 -1.00 -19.46
N VAL A 29 -13.34 -0.85 -20.64
CA VAL A 29 -12.15 -0.05 -20.90
C VAL A 29 -12.61 1.24 -21.57
N TYR A 30 -12.30 2.37 -20.96
CA TYR A 30 -12.61 3.68 -21.50
C TYR A 30 -11.40 4.27 -22.22
N ALA A 31 -11.63 5.33 -22.98
CA ALA A 31 -10.53 6.09 -23.57
C ALA A 31 -9.60 6.64 -22.47
N PRO A 32 -8.29 6.81 -22.75
CA PRO A 32 -7.37 7.46 -21.83
C PRO A 32 -7.86 8.85 -21.40
N LEU A 33 -7.51 9.24 -20.17
CA LEU A 33 -7.83 10.56 -19.65
C LEU A 33 -7.24 11.65 -20.56
N GLY A 34 -8.03 12.68 -20.84
CA GLY A 34 -7.62 13.82 -21.65
C GLY A 34 -7.73 13.63 -23.18
N MET A 35 -8.05 12.43 -23.67
CA MET A 35 -8.23 12.20 -25.12
C MET A 35 -9.57 12.67 -25.66
N ASN A 36 -10.62 12.69 -24.83
CA ASN A 36 -11.96 13.05 -25.24
C ASN A 36 -12.73 13.66 -24.07
N GLU A 37 -13.23 14.87 -24.25
CA GLU A 37 -13.97 15.62 -23.19
C GLU A 37 -15.34 15.02 -22.88
N ASN A 38 -15.91 14.22 -23.79
CA ASN A 38 -17.28 13.66 -23.66
C ASN A 38 -17.30 12.24 -23.08
N VAL A 39 -16.18 11.73 -22.53
CA VAL A 39 -16.15 10.38 -21.94
C VAL A 39 -16.76 10.37 -20.55
N SER A 40 -17.81 9.59 -20.38
CA SER A 40 -18.41 9.34 -19.07
C SER A 40 -17.79 8.08 -18.45
N TYR A 41 -16.91 8.27 -17.49
CA TYR A 41 -16.29 7.17 -16.74
C TYR A 41 -17.23 6.62 -15.68
N ARG A 42 -17.36 5.30 -15.61
CA ARG A 42 -18.14 4.62 -14.55
C ARG A 42 -17.22 3.73 -13.76
N SER A 43 -17.29 3.86 -12.45
CA SER A 43 -16.57 2.99 -11.53
C SER A 43 -17.11 1.57 -11.57
N GLN A 44 -16.20 0.62 -11.43
CA GLN A 44 -16.48 -0.80 -11.22
C GLN A 44 -16.12 -1.16 -9.79
N GLU A 45 -16.81 -2.11 -9.21
CA GLU A 45 -16.55 -2.59 -7.86
C GLU A 45 -16.19 -4.07 -7.89
N LEU A 46 -15.09 -4.41 -7.23
CA LEU A 46 -14.68 -5.79 -6.95
C LEU A 46 -14.70 -6.03 -5.44
N ARG A 47 -15.14 -7.22 -5.06
CA ARG A 47 -14.98 -7.70 -3.69
C ARG A 47 -13.82 -8.67 -3.65
N PHE A 48 -12.74 -8.26 -3.00
CA PHE A 48 -11.58 -9.10 -2.73
C PHE A 48 -11.80 -9.97 -1.51
N LYS A 49 -11.37 -11.23 -1.61
CA LYS A 49 -11.15 -12.16 -0.52
C LYS A 49 -9.66 -12.28 -0.25
N GLN A 50 -9.32 -12.75 0.94
CA GLN A 50 -7.93 -13.06 1.27
C GLN A 50 -7.30 -13.97 0.22
N GLY A 51 -6.08 -13.66 -0.20
CA GLY A 51 -5.38 -14.39 -1.26
C GLY A 51 -5.72 -13.95 -2.68
N ASP A 52 -6.76 -13.12 -2.89
CA ASP A 52 -7.03 -12.56 -4.21
C ASP A 52 -5.88 -11.62 -4.61
N ARG A 53 -5.41 -11.75 -5.85
CA ARG A 53 -4.30 -10.95 -6.37
C ARG A 53 -4.66 -10.35 -7.72
N ILE A 54 -4.43 -9.05 -7.89
CA ILE A 54 -4.55 -8.37 -9.18
C ILE A 54 -3.16 -8.08 -9.73
N PHE A 55 -3.00 -8.25 -11.04
CA PHE A 55 -1.79 -7.94 -11.78
C PHE A 55 -2.11 -6.93 -12.87
N LEU A 56 -1.38 -5.82 -12.88
CA LEU A 56 -1.49 -4.75 -13.86
C LEU A 56 -0.18 -4.64 -14.63
N HIS A 57 -0.28 -4.28 -15.90
CA HIS A 57 0.89 -4.06 -16.74
C HIS A 57 0.62 -2.98 -17.79
N THR A 58 1.67 -2.36 -18.26
CA THR A 58 1.60 -1.44 -19.41
C THR A 58 1.65 -2.22 -20.71
N ALA A 59 1.19 -1.59 -21.80
CA ALA A 59 1.24 -2.16 -23.15
C ALA A 59 2.67 -2.57 -23.55
N GLY A 60 3.68 -1.86 -23.05
CA GLY A 60 5.08 -2.16 -23.31
C GLY A 60 5.45 -3.60 -23.00
N LEU A 61 4.92 -4.21 -21.93
CA LEU A 61 5.20 -5.61 -21.58
C LEU A 61 4.66 -6.57 -22.64
N ALA A 62 3.40 -6.41 -23.04
CA ALA A 62 2.77 -7.30 -24.01
C ALA A 62 3.30 -7.12 -25.45
N ASN A 63 3.81 -5.92 -25.74
CA ASN A 63 4.33 -5.56 -27.07
C ASN A 63 5.84 -5.85 -27.23
N LEU A 64 6.51 -6.38 -26.20
CA LEU A 64 7.89 -6.82 -26.34
C LEU A 64 7.99 -7.88 -27.43
N GLN A 65 8.93 -7.68 -28.37
CA GLN A 65 9.10 -8.56 -29.52
C GLN A 65 10.40 -9.37 -29.43
N ASP A 66 10.34 -10.59 -29.90
CA ASP A 66 11.53 -11.39 -30.12
C ASP A 66 12.27 -10.98 -31.42
N ARG A 67 13.29 -11.75 -31.83
CA ARG A 67 14.09 -11.48 -33.03
C ARG A 67 13.31 -11.63 -34.32
N ASP A 68 12.24 -12.40 -34.28
CA ASP A 68 11.37 -12.69 -35.46
C ASP A 68 10.20 -11.70 -35.53
N GLY A 69 10.09 -10.78 -34.56
CA GLY A 69 9.04 -9.78 -34.47
C GLY A 69 7.76 -10.29 -33.77
N GLU A 70 7.79 -11.50 -33.21
CA GLU A 70 6.65 -12.03 -32.46
C GLU A 70 6.55 -11.40 -31.10
N ALA A 71 5.37 -10.87 -30.78
CA ALA A 71 5.12 -10.22 -29.49
C ALA A 71 5.01 -11.23 -28.36
N TYR A 72 5.53 -10.89 -27.16
CA TYR A 72 5.31 -11.67 -25.94
C TYR A 72 3.82 -11.93 -25.70
N GLY A 73 3.01 -10.91 -25.84
CA GLY A 73 1.56 -11.01 -25.87
C GLY A 73 0.91 -11.33 -24.53
N GLY A 74 -0.36 -10.95 -24.42
CA GLY A 74 -1.12 -11.18 -23.19
C GLY A 74 -1.39 -12.66 -22.87
N GLN A 75 -1.46 -13.52 -23.87
CA GLN A 75 -1.68 -14.95 -23.63
C GLN A 75 -0.47 -15.61 -23.00
N GLN A 76 0.74 -15.27 -23.46
CA GLN A 76 1.98 -15.77 -22.86
C GLN A 76 2.15 -15.21 -21.43
N LEU A 77 1.88 -13.91 -21.24
CA LEU A 77 1.87 -13.30 -19.88
C LEU A 77 0.95 -14.07 -18.93
N ARG A 78 -0.28 -14.37 -19.35
CA ARG A 78 -1.22 -15.13 -18.51
C ARG A 78 -0.73 -16.56 -18.24
N ALA A 79 -0.11 -17.21 -19.22
CA ALA A 79 0.45 -18.54 -19.06
C ALA A 79 1.62 -18.54 -18.05
N ASP A 80 2.52 -17.56 -18.13
CA ASP A 80 3.65 -17.42 -17.22
C ASP A 80 3.20 -17.10 -15.79
N LEU A 81 2.22 -16.19 -15.62
CA LEU A 81 1.59 -15.93 -14.33
C LEU A 81 0.97 -17.22 -13.74
N ASN A 82 0.28 -18.00 -14.54
CA ASN A 82 -0.28 -19.28 -14.08
C ASN A 82 0.78 -20.32 -13.73
N THR A 83 1.93 -20.30 -14.42
CA THR A 83 3.07 -21.17 -14.09
C THR A 83 3.75 -20.74 -12.78
N SER A 84 3.75 -19.46 -12.44
CA SER A 84 4.36 -18.96 -11.21
C SER A 84 3.66 -19.43 -9.93
N ARG A 85 2.39 -19.83 -10.00
CA ARG A 85 1.58 -20.26 -8.85
C ARG A 85 2.21 -21.40 -8.05
N SER A 86 2.74 -22.41 -8.75
CA SER A 86 3.38 -23.57 -8.11
C SER A 86 4.65 -23.21 -7.33
N LYS A 87 5.15 -21.97 -7.48
CA LYS A 87 6.38 -21.50 -6.86
C LYS A 87 6.15 -20.70 -5.59
N ASN A 88 4.91 -20.41 -5.23
CA ASN A 88 4.52 -19.62 -4.06
C ASN A 88 5.31 -18.31 -3.91
N LEU A 89 5.43 -17.56 -5.02
CA LEU A 89 6.22 -16.33 -5.08
C LEU A 89 5.53 -15.17 -4.34
N ASP A 90 6.31 -14.39 -3.61
CA ASP A 90 5.85 -13.10 -3.11
C ASP A 90 5.59 -12.10 -4.25
N GLY A 91 5.18 -10.86 -3.91
CA GLY A 91 4.87 -9.85 -4.92
C GLY A 91 6.10 -9.44 -5.74
N GLY A 92 7.23 -9.23 -5.09
CA GLY A 92 8.49 -8.82 -5.73
C GLY A 92 9.09 -9.94 -6.58
N GLU A 93 9.07 -11.17 -6.06
CA GLU A 93 9.52 -12.35 -6.78
C GLU A 93 8.67 -12.64 -8.02
N LEU A 94 7.34 -12.44 -7.92
CA LEU A 94 6.44 -12.56 -9.05
C LEU A 94 6.77 -11.57 -10.16
N LEU A 95 6.98 -10.30 -9.80
CA LEU A 95 7.35 -9.27 -10.77
C LEU A 95 8.68 -9.59 -11.46
N ARG A 96 9.70 -10.03 -10.70
CA ARG A 96 10.99 -10.46 -11.26
C ARG A 96 10.81 -11.66 -12.18
N PHE A 97 10.05 -12.66 -11.75
CA PHE A 97 9.79 -13.85 -12.56
C PHE A 97 9.16 -13.50 -13.91
N VAL A 98 8.15 -12.62 -13.94
CA VAL A 98 7.51 -12.18 -15.18
C VAL A 98 8.46 -11.35 -16.03
N ALA A 99 9.25 -10.46 -15.43
CA ALA A 99 10.27 -9.67 -16.13
C ALA A 99 11.32 -10.59 -16.80
N ASP A 100 11.84 -11.58 -16.09
CA ASP A 100 12.80 -12.53 -16.61
C ASP A 100 12.23 -13.32 -17.78
N LYS A 101 10.97 -13.77 -17.70
CA LYS A 101 10.30 -14.47 -18.78
C LYS A 101 10.16 -13.60 -20.04
N ALA A 102 9.74 -12.35 -19.86
CA ALA A 102 9.60 -11.39 -20.94
C ALA A 102 10.95 -11.06 -21.60
N LEU A 103 12.00 -10.86 -20.78
CA LEU A 103 13.36 -10.61 -21.27
C LEU A 103 13.97 -11.83 -21.99
N VAL A 104 13.70 -13.04 -21.52
CA VAL A 104 14.11 -14.27 -22.20
C VAL A 104 13.44 -14.39 -23.56
N HIS A 105 12.14 -14.01 -23.67
CA HIS A 105 11.43 -13.98 -24.95
C HIS A 105 12.10 -13.00 -25.93
N CYS A 106 12.41 -11.79 -25.50
CA CYS A 106 13.05 -10.77 -26.34
C CYS A 106 14.48 -11.10 -26.73
N GLY A 107 15.19 -11.89 -25.95
CA GLY A 107 16.62 -12.13 -26.14
C GLY A 107 17.44 -10.84 -26.10
N SER A 108 18.42 -10.70 -27.00
CA SER A 108 19.25 -9.50 -27.08
C SER A 108 18.60 -8.30 -27.81
N SER A 109 17.33 -8.41 -28.19
CA SER A 109 16.57 -7.36 -28.91
C SER A 109 15.92 -6.36 -27.96
N ALA A 110 16.39 -6.20 -26.75
CA ALA A 110 15.84 -5.33 -25.70
C ALA A 110 15.92 -3.80 -25.98
N GLU A 111 16.01 -3.39 -27.23
CA GLU A 111 15.89 -1.96 -27.64
C GLU A 111 14.43 -1.46 -27.56
N ASN A 112 13.51 -2.31 -27.20
CA ASN A 112 12.09 -2.03 -27.20
C ASN A 112 11.66 -1.49 -25.83
N GLY A 113 11.27 -0.24 -25.83
CA GLY A 113 10.59 0.55 -24.81
C GLY A 113 10.35 -0.06 -23.42
N GLY A 114 10.45 0.76 -22.38
CA GLY A 114 10.23 0.33 -21.00
C GLY A 114 8.82 -0.20 -20.76
N PHE A 115 8.69 -1.11 -19.82
CA PHE A 115 7.40 -1.57 -19.32
C PHE A 115 7.32 -1.38 -17.79
N ALA A 116 6.10 -1.31 -17.29
CA ALA A 116 5.83 -1.28 -15.86
C ALA A 116 4.82 -2.38 -15.50
N MET A 117 5.00 -2.92 -14.32
CA MET A 117 4.11 -3.93 -13.74
C MET A 117 3.82 -3.58 -12.30
N LEU A 118 2.61 -3.93 -11.84
CA LEU A 118 2.18 -3.80 -10.45
C LEU A 118 1.39 -5.04 -10.07
N THR A 119 1.64 -5.57 -8.90
CA THR A 119 0.79 -6.60 -8.31
C THR A 119 0.28 -6.16 -6.96
N LEU A 120 -1.00 -6.40 -6.69
CA LEU A 120 -1.66 -6.14 -5.42
C LEU A 120 -2.21 -7.47 -4.90
N LEU A 121 -1.74 -7.90 -3.74
CA LEU A 121 -2.27 -9.04 -3.00
C LEU A 121 -3.20 -8.52 -1.90
N PHE A 122 -4.43 -9.00 -1.86
CA PHE A 122 -5.34 -8.69 -0.77
C PHE A 122 -5.09 -9.64 0.39
N CYS A 123 -4.46 -9.11 1.43
CA CYS A 123 -4.29 -9.78 2.72
C CYS A 123 -5.36 -9.23 3.67
N LYS A 124 -6.30 -10.07 4.07
CA LYS A 124 -7.14 -9.75 5.22
C LYS A 124 -6.27 -9.93 6.45
N GLY A 125 -6.05 -8.88 7.20
CA GLY A 125 -5.43 -9.00 8.52
C GLY A 125 -6.33 -9.86 9.42
N ASP A 126 -6.05 -11.15 9.53
CA ASP A 126 -6.77 -12.07 10.42
C ASP A 126 -6.24 -12.03 11.85
N LYS A 127 -5.23 -11.20 12.12
CA LYS A 127 -4.85 -10.86 13.49
C LYS A 127 -5.52 -9.54 13.83
N GLU A 128 -6.26 -9.50 14.91
CA GLU A 128 -6.47 -8.24 15.62
C GLU A 128 -5.10 -7.57 15.69
N LEU A 129 -4.99 -6.37 15.11
CA LEU A 129 -3.74 -5.64 15.18
C LEU A 129 -3.43 -5.48 16.67
N ALA A 130 -2.20 -5.79 17.03
CA ALA A 130 -1.76 -5.47 18.37
C ALA A 130 -2.03 -3.98 18.61
N HIS A 131 -2.63 -3.64 19.72
CA HIS A 131 -3.02 -2.27 20.02
C HIS A 131 -2.64 -1.88 21.44
N CYS A 132 -2.45 -0.58 21.62
CA CYS A 132 -2.28 0.09 22.89
C CYS A 132 -3.30 1.23 22.96
N ASP A 133 -4.15 1.26 23.96
CA ASP A 133 -5.16 2.31 24.16
C ASP A 133 -4.86 3.05 25.44
N VAL A 134 -4.47 4.31 25.33
CA VAL A 134 -4.02 5.15 26.44
C VAL A 134 -4.79 6.48 26.48
N PRO A 135 -4.91 7.12 27.65
CA PRO A 135 -5.45 8.47 27.73
C PRO A 135 -4.69 9.44 26.80
N ALA A 136 -5.39 10.38 26.19
CA ALA A 136 -4.81 11.40 25.31
C ALA A 136 -4.00 12.45 26.09
N ARG A 137 -2.95 12.00 26.78
CA ARG A 137 -2.08 12.83 27.63
C ARG A 137 -0.61 12.51 27.38
N PRO A 138 0.27 13.53 27.30
CA PRO A 138 1.70 13.33 26.98
C PRO A 138 2.46 12.38 27.91
N GLU A 139 2.05 12.25 29.17
CA GLU A 139 2.71 11.34 30.12
C GLU A 139 2.63 9.86 29.75
N TYR A 140 1.71 9.49 28.83
CA TYR A 140 1.56 8.12 28.32
C TYR A 140 2.40 7.82 27.08
N ALA A 141 3.19 8.76 26.59
CA ALA A 141 4.04 8.56 25.40
C ALA A 141 5.01 7.38 25.56
N SER A 142 5.54 7.16 26.75
CA SER A 142 6.42 6.03 27.05
C SER A 142 5.72 4.67 26.87
N GLU A 143 4.45 4.55 27.22
CA GLU A 143 3.68 3.30 27.07
C GLU A 143 3.48 2.98 25.57
N VAL A 144 3.18 3.98 24.77
CA VAL A 144 3.07 3.85 23.31
C VAL A 144 4.40 3.42 22.70
N THR A 145 5.50 4.03 23.13
CA THR A 145 6.85 3.71 22.65
C THR A 145 7.27 2.29 23.04
N GLU A 146 7.00 1.85 24.28
CA GLU A 146 7.27 0.49 24.72
C GLU A 146 6.43 -0.55 23.98
N PHE A 147 5.15 -0.25 23.72
CA PHE A 147 4.27 -1.09 22.91
C PHE A 147 4.86 -1.29 21.51
N LEU A 148 5.24 -0.21 20.81
CA LEU A 148 5.84 -0.30 19.49
C LEU A 148 7.14 -1.09 19.51
N LYS A 149 8.02 -0.84 20.48
CA LYS A 149 9.26 -1.57 20.64
C LYS A 149 9.02 -3.08 20.72
N LYS A 150 8.06 -3.48 21.53
CA LYS A 150 7.69 -4.89 21.66
C LYS A 150 7.19 -5.47 20.33
N GLN A 151 6.35 -4.73 19.57
CA GLN A 151 5.87 -5.20 18.28
C GLN A 151 7.00 -5.39 17.27
N PHE A 152 7.99 -4.50 17.24
CA PHE A 152 9.16 -4.62 16.37
C PHE A 152 10.05 -5.79 16.78
N GLU A 153 10.32 -5.97 18.07
CA GLU A 153 11.12 -7.09 18.60
C GLU A 153 10.45 -8.44 18.34
N ASP A 154 9.13 -8.56 18.61
CA ASP A 154 8.35 -9.80 18.40
C ASP A 154 8.30 -10.23 16.93
N ASN A 155 8.44 -9.27 15.99
CA ASN A 155 8.45 -9.52 14.55
C ASN A 155 9.88 -9.52 13.95
N GLY A 156 10.93 -9.44 14.77
CA GLY A 156 12.32 -9.53 14.33
C GLY A 156 12.81 -8.33 13.51
N ILE A 157 12.18 -7.17 13.64
CA ILE A 157 12.54 -5.95 12.91
C ILE A 157 13.79 -5.31 13.56
N ASP A 158 14.73 -4.87 12.72
CA ASP A 158 15.98 -4.24 13.17
C ASP A 158 15.72 -2.97 14.02
N LYS A 159 16.50 -2.83 15.09
CA LYS A 159 16.39 -1.69 16.03
C LYS A 159 16.54 -0.32 15.35
N ARG A 160 17.23 -0.24 14.21
CA ARG A 160 17.38 1.02 13.47
C ARG A 160 16.05 1.52 12.89
N HIS A 161 15.24 0.60 12.38
CA HIS A 161 13.90 0.96 11.89
C HIS A 161 13.01 1.39 13.05
N TYR A 162 13.02 0.62 14.16
CA TYR A 162 12.29 1.01 15.35
C TYR A 162 12.60 2.44 15.81
N ALA A 163 13.88 2.82 15.87
CA ALA A 163 14.30 4.14 16.40
C ALA A 163 13.71 5.31 15.59
N ARG A 164 13.66 5.18 14.26
CA ARG A 164 13.04 6.19 13.38
C ARG A 164 11.54 6.28 13.61
N GLU A 165 10.88 5.14 13.57
CA GLU A 165 9.42 5.08 13.64
C GLU A 165 8.89 5.46 15.02
N ALA A 166 9.62 5.12 16.07
CA ALA A 166 9.24 5.51 17.43
C ALA A 166 9.16 7.03 17.59
N VAL A 167 10.11 7.77 16.99
CA VAL A 167 10.10 9.25 17.06
C VAL A 167 8.93 9.82 16.24
N VAL A 168 8.67 9.28 15.05
CA VAL A 168 7.53 9.71 14.23
C VAL A 168 6.21 9.49 14.97
N VAL A 169 6.03 8.32 15.59
CA VAL A 169 4.79 8.02 16.33
C VAL A 169 4.67 8.85 17.59
N ASP A 170 5.77 9.12 18.28
CA ASP A 170 5.79 9.99 19.46
C ASP A 170 5.31 11.41 19.12
N GLU A 171 5.79 11.99 18.03
CA GLU A 171 5.34 13.29 17.55
C GLU A 171 3.87 13.28 17.11
N VAL A 172 3.42 12.23 16.42
CA VAL A 172 2.01 12.07 16.03
C VAL A 172 1.12 11.93 17.28
N PHE A 173 1.55 11.13 18.26
CA PHE A 173 0.86 10.98 19.54
C PHE A 173 0.76 12.34 20.27
N ALA A 174 1.87 13.09 20.34
CA ALA A 174 1.89 14.42 20.94
C ALA A 174 0.95 15.42 20.23
N LEU A 175 0.86 15.35 18.89
CA LEU A 175 -0.11 16.14 18.11
C LEU A 175 -1.56 15.74 18.46
N CYS A 176 -1.84 14.45 18.55
CA CYS A 176 -3.16 13.95 18.94
C CYS A 176 -3.52 14.44 20.36
N CYS A 177 -2.61 14.32 21.33
CA CYS A 177 -2.85 14.79 22.70
C CYS A 177 -3.17 16.29 22.79
N ARG A 178 -2.59 17.11 21.91
CA ARG A 178 -2.86 18.56 21.88
C ARG A 178 -4.23 18.92 21.29
N LYS A 179 -4.74 18.09 20.39
CA LYS A 179 -5.98 18.36 19.63
C LYS A 179 -7.15 17.48 20.05
N ALA A 180 -6.91 16.43 20.80
CA ALA A 180 -7.93 15.52 21.27
C ALA A 180 -8.87 16.16 22.28
N GLU A 181 -10.09 15.66 22.33
CA GLU A 181 -11.06 16.07 23.35
C GLU A 181 -10.55 15.70 24.76
N PRO A 182 -10.87 16.50 25.79
CA PRO A 182 -10.55 16.19 27.17
C PRO A 182 -11.07 14.81 27.57
N ASP A 183 -10.26 14.07 28.34
CA ASP A 183 -10.57 12.71 28.83
C ASP A 183 -10.80 11.65 27.73
N SER A 184 -10.46 11.95 26.49
CA SER A 184 -10.46 10.98 25.40
C SER A 184 -9.23 10.08 25.43
N HIS A 185 -9.24 9.04 24.60
CA HIS A 185 -8.16 8.07 24.46
C HIS A 185 -7.55 8.13 23.07
N VAL A 186 -6.26 7.82 22.99
CA VAL A 186 -5.55 7.55 21.74
C VAL A 186 -5.26 6.07 21.67
N MET A 187 -5.75 5.42 20.62
CA MET A 187 -5.46 4.01 20.31
C MET A 187 -4.38 3.95 19.25
N VAL A 188 -3.32 3.21 19.51
CA VAL A 188 -2.23 2.94 18.57
C VAL A 188 -2.24 1.46 18.23
N GLU A 189 -2.42 1.16 16.95
CA GLU A 189 -2.37 -0.18 16.40
C GLU A 189 -1.12 -0.36 15.56
N CYS A 190 -0.48 -1.53 15.65
CA CYS A 190 0.70 -1.86 14.87
C CYS A 190 0.51 -3.19 14.14
N GLY A 191 0.67 -3.18 12.83
CA GLY A 191 0.63 -4.36 11.98
C GLY A 191 1.91 -4.48 11.17
N VAL A 192 2.54 -5.65 11.23
CA VAL A 192 3.70 -6.00 10.43
C VAL A 192 3.25 -6.99 9.37
N ALA A 193 3.48 -6.68 8.10
CA ALA A 193 3.24 -7.64 7.02
C ALA A 193 4.43 -8.60 6.95
N PRO A 194 4.22 -9.93 7.09
CA PRO A 194 5.31 -10.90 7.23
C PRO A 194 6.27 -10.97 6.04
N ASP A 195 5.79 -10.64 4.87
CA ASP A 195 6.48 -10.73 3.58
C ASP A 195 6.75 -9.36 2.93
N ALA A 196 6.22 -8.30 3.51
CA ALA A 196 6.13 -7.01 2.83
C ALA A 196 7.17 -6.00 3.29
N GLN A 197 8.16 -6.32 4.07
CA GLN A 197 9.15 -5.34 4.52
C GLN A 197 8.51 -3.98 4.88
N MET A 198 7.32 -4.02 5.49
CA MET A 198 6.49 -2.86 5.75
C MET A 198 5.80 -2.98 7.11
N VAL A 199 5.79 -1.89 7.85
CA VAL A 199 5.01 -1.72 9.07
C VAL A 199 3.91 -0.71 8.81
N ASN A 200 2.71 -1.02 9.27
CA ASN A 200 1.56 -0.13 9.23
C ASN A 200 1.17 0.23 10.68
N ILE A 201 1.25 1.49 11.01
CA ILE A 201 0.87 2.00 12.33
C ILE A 201 -0.34 2.90 12.16
N ARG A 202 -1.39 2.63 12.92
CA ARG A 202 -2.58 3.48 12.97
C ARG A 202 -2.69 4.14 14.33
N VAL A 203 -2.88 5.45 14.31
CA VAL A 203 -3.16 6.26 15.51
C VAL A 203 -4.58 6.78 15.37
N THR A 204 -5.45 6.38 16.29
CA THR A 204 -6.87 6.71 16.27
C THR A 204 -7.23 7.53 17.50
N ALA A 205 -7.82 8.70 17.31
CA ALA A 205 -8.17 9.65 18.38
C ALA A 205 -9.46 10.42 18.02
N VAL A 206 -10.06 11.07 18.99
CA VAL A 206 -11.20 11.99 18.79
C VAL A 206 -10.65 13.39 18.52
N LEU A 207 -10.55 13.77 17.24
CA LEU A 207 -9.95 15.03 16.79
C LEU A 207 -10.98 15.99 16.17
N GLY A 208 -12.26 15.59 16.15
CA GLY A 208 -13.35 16.40 15.58
C GLY A 208 -13.27 16.56 14.08
N GLY A 209 -12.67 15.58 13.36
CA GLY A 209 -12.52 15.59 11.90
C GLY A 209 -11.43 16.54 11.40
N VAL A 210 -10.63 17.12 12.28
CA VAL A 210 -9.56 18.07 11.92
C VAL A 210 -8.23 17.32 11.78
N ASP A 211 -7.60 17.42 10.61
CA ASP A 211 -6.27 16.84 10.38
C ASP A 211 -5.23 17.53 11.28
N PRO A 212 -4.60 16.81 12.20
CA PRO A 212 -3.60 17.40 13.08
C PRO A 212 -2.31 17.79 12.32
N MET A 213 -2.12 17.33 11.08
CA MET A 213 -1.02 17.69 10.20
C MET A 213 -1.28 18.98 9.40
N GLU A 214 -2.50 19.53 9.43
CA GLU A 214 -2.79 20.85 8.89
C GLU A 214 -2.41 21.91 9.93
N SER A 215 -1.22 22.51 9.78
CA SER A 215 -0.79 23.67 10.56
C SER A 215 -1.02 24.96 9.76
N THR A 216 -1.41 26.02 10.46
CA THR A 216 -1.37 27.39 9.91
C THR A 216 0.00 28.01 10.26
N ASP A 217 0.51 28.90 9.41
CA ASP A 217 1.86 29.54 9.46
C ASP A 217 2.29 30.17 10.81
N ALA A 218 1.48 30.09 11.83
CA ALA A 218 1.74 30.62 13.19
C ALA A 218 1.62 29.56 14.29
N ASP A 219 1.50 28.26 13.94
CA ASP A 219 1.30 27.19 14.91
C ASP A 219 2.67 26.68 15.44
N PRO A 220 2.90 26.64 16.76
CA PRO A 220 4.12 26.07 17.34
C PRO A 220 4.34 24.58 17.04
N THR A 221 3.36 23.92 16.39
CA THR A 221 3.46 22.52 15.95
C THR A 221 4.07 22.35 14.55
N GLU A 222 4.37 23.44 13.82
CA GLU A 222 4.92 23.40 12.46
C GLU A 222 6.20 22.55 12.36
N ASN A 223 7.10 22.68 13.34
CA ASN A 223 8.32 21.87 13.38
C ASN A 223 8.04 20.37 13.53
N ALA A 224 7.04 19.99 14.34
CA ALA A 224 6.65 18.59 14.51
C ALA A 224 6.03 18.02 13.23
N VAL A 225 5.16 18.78 12.58
CA VAL A 225 4.53 18.38 11.30
C VAL A 225 5.56 18.22 10.19
N SER A 226 6.51 19.17 10.05
CA SER A 226 7.60 19.06 9.10
C SER A 226 8.46 17.84 9.39
N PHE A 227 8.83 17.62 10.66
CA PHE A 227 9.61 16.46 11.06
C PHE A 227 8.90 15.13 10.71
N ILE A 228 7.61 15.03 11.00
CA ILE A 228 6.82 13.82 10.69
C ILE A 228 6.80 13.56 9.18
N ARG A 229 6.55 14.59 8.36
CA ARG A 229 6.51 14.48 6.89
C ARG A 229 7.85 14.11 6.28
N ASP A 230 8.95 14.58 6.87
CA ASP A 230 10.31 14.32 6.39
C ASP A 230 10.79 12.91 6.77
N ASN A 231 10.22 12.29 7.80
CA ASN A 231 10.67 11.01 8.34
C ASN A 231 9.69 9.85 8.17
N ALA A 232 8.41 10.10 7.88
CA ALA A 232 7.46 9.05 7.54
C ALA A 232 7.54 8.74 6.04
N ASP A 233 7.63 7.46 5.65
CA ASP A 233 7.61 7.07 4.25
C ASP A 233 6.26 7.38 3.60
N TYR A 234 5.18 7.20 4.36
CA TYR A 234 3.85 7.59 3.95
C TYR A 234 2.97 7.86 5.18
N ILE A 235 2.20 8.96 5.15
CA ILE A 235 1.25 9.31 6.21
C ILE A 235 -0.04 9.84 5.61
N THR A 236 -1.17 9.40 6.15
CA THR A 236 -2.50 9.88 5.77
C THR A 236 -3.38 10.12 6.96
N PHE A 237 -4.29 11.08 6.82
CA PHE A 237 -5.38 11.33 7.75
C PHE A 237 -6.71 10.93 7.13
N LYS A 238 -7.56 10.32 7.91
CA LYS A 238 -8.92 9.96 7.53
C LYS A 238 -9.89 10.33 8.66
N PRO A 239 -10.79 11.30 8.44
CA PRO A 239 -11.85 11.60 9.41
C PRO A 239 -12.81 10.40 9.53
N GLY A 240 -13.27 10.15 10.74
CA GLY A 240 -14.27 9.13 11.07
C GLY A 240 -15.52 9.73 11.68
N GLU A 241 -16.55 8.93 11.91
CA GLU A 241 -17.79 9.39 12.53
C GLU A 241 -17.63 9.63 14.04
N GLU A 242 -16.86 8.78 14.72
CA GLU A 242 -16.61 8.86 16.17
C GLU A 242 -15.15 9.15 16.49
N ARG A 243 -14.24 8.62 15.69
CA ARG A 243 -12.78 8.76 15.85
C ARG A 243 -12.11 8.96 14.50
N ASP A 244 -11.09 9.78 14.50
CA ASP A 244 -10.25 10.07 13.34
C ASP A 244 -9.02 9.14 13.33
N THR A 245 -8.53 8.79 12.16
CA THR A 245 -7.42 7.84 12.03
C THR A 245 -6.28 8.45 11.23
N ILE A 246 -5.08 8.43 11.82
CA ILE A 246 -3.82 8.72 11.13
C ILE A 246 -3.16 7.39 10.83
N THR A 247 -2.81 7.16 9.57
CA THR A 247 -2.09 5.95 9.15
C THR A 247 -0.68 6.33 8.75
N ILE A 248 0.30 5.66 9.35
CA ILE A 248 1.73 5.78 9.06
C ILE A 248 2.18 4.46 8.45
N VAL A 249 2.82 4.51 7.30
CA VAL A 249 3.42 3.35 6.64
C VAL A 249 4.93 3.52 6.61
N CYS A 250 5.63 2.50 7.02
CA CYS A 250 7.07 2.48 7.12
C CYS A 250 7.62 1.32 6.29
N PHE A 251 8.55 1.59 5.37
CA PHE A 251 9.23 0.55 4.59
C PHE A 251 10.51 0.13 5.30
N LEU A 252 10.66 -1.17 5.46
CA LEU A 252 11.81 -1.81 6.11
C LEU A 252 12.87 -2.16 5.05
N SER A 253 13.40 -1.17 4.37
CA SER A 253 14.45 -1.37 3.34
C SER A 253 15.86 -1.24 3.91
#